data_9fdfaaaaaa8ff6dbe86e09ffcd8a255e
#
_entry.id   9fdfaaaaaa8ff6dbe86e09ffcd8a255e
#
_cell.length_a   1.000
_cell.length_b   1.000
_cell.length_c   1.000
_cell.angle_alpha   90.00
_cell.angle_beta   90.00
_cell.angle_gamma   90.00
#
_symmetry.space_group_name_H-M   'P 1'
#
loop_
_entity.id
_entity.type
_entity.pdbx_description
1 polymer ?
#
loop_
_entity_poly.entity_id
_entity_poly.type
_entity_poly.pdbx_seq_one_letter_code
_entity_poly.pdbx_strand_id
1 'polypeptide(L)'
;MPDFRLAFRPFREQMAFFERKVNVPSTRWDDIRLGDHAHGFMVAGAIRAALLDDFRNAVLRAQREGRGLAEFTREFESIVAKHGWTGWTGEGSAKGRAWRAKVIYQTNIRQSYNAGRYAQLTRPAMLAVRPWWEYRHGERGYSRNPRPIHQSWHG
;
A
#
# COMPACT_ATOMS: atom_id res chain seq x y z
N MET A 1 -3.66 -38.54 4.76
CA MET A 1 -3.64 -37.47 3.75
C MET A 1 -2.73 -36.38 4.26
N PRO A 2 -1.64 -36.01 3.57
CA PRO A 2 -0.86 -34.84 4.01
C PRO A 2 -1.71 -33.60 3.90
N ASP A 3 -1.80 -32.82 5.00
CA ASP A 3 -2.53 -31.56 5.08
C ASP A 3 -1.76 -30.51 4.25
N PHE A 4 -2.12 -30.34 2.97
CA PHE A 4 -1.58 -29.32 2.10
C PHE A 4 -2.12 -27.95 2.49
N ARG A 5 -1.75 -27.44 3.64
CA ARG A 5 -1.90 -26.02 3.95
C ARG A 5 -0.87 -25.29 3.12
N LEU A 6 -1.31 -24.59 2.07
CA LEU A 6 -0.49 -23.62 1.36
C LEU A 6 -0.05 -22.56 2.39
N ALA A 7 1.16 -22.73 2.93
CA ALA A 7 1.74 -21.76 3.84
C ALA A 7 1.85 -20.42 3.09
N PHE A 8 1.25 -19.36 3.64
CA PHE A 8 1.42 -18.01 3.13
C PHE A 8 2.93 -17.69 3.05
N ARG A 9 3.40 -17.31 1.86
CA ARG A 9 4.79 -16.89 1.65
C ARG A 9 4.81 -15.39 1.40
N PRO A 10 5.44 -14.61 2.29
CA PRO A 10 5.57 -13.17 2.08
C PRO A 10 6.29 -12.84 0.78
N PHE A 11 5.83 -11.81 0.10
CA PHE A 11 6.47 -11.32 -1.12
C PHE A 11 7.69 -10.46 -0.74
N ARG A 12 8.90 -11.03 -0.85
CA ARG A 12 10.15 -10.44 -0.35
C ARG A 12 10.45 -9.05 -0.91
N GLU A 13 10.31 -8.87 -2.21
CA GLU A 13 10.59 -7.59 -2.88
C GLU A 13 9.60 -6.51 -2.48
N GLN A 14 8.34 -6.87 -2.23
CA GLN A 14 7.34 -5.98 -1.68
C GLN A 14 7.74 -5.48 -0.30
N MET A 15 8.10 -6.39 0.59
CA MET A 15 8.53 -6.04 1.95
C MET A 15 9.80 -5.21 1.94
N ALA A 16 10.81 -5.61 1.17
CA ALA A 16 12.08 -4.90 1.06
C ALA A 16 11.90 -3.46 0.54
N PHE A 17 10.94 -3.23 -0.35
CA PHE A 17 10.57 -1.87 -0.77
C PHE A 17 9.95 -1.09 0.39
N PHE A 18 8.98 -1.67 1.09
CA PHE A 18 8.25 -0.97 2.13
C PHE A 18 9.11 -0.72 3.39
N GLU A 19 9.99 -1.65 3.75
CA GLU A 19 10.91 -1.52 4.89
C GLU A 19 11.88 -0.35 4.76
N ARG A 20 12.24 0.03 3.53
CA ARG A 20 13.13 1.18 3.28
C ARG A 20 12.46 2.54 3.42
N LYS A 21 11.12 2.58 3.50
CA LYS A 21 10.41 3.84 3.68
C LYS A 21 10.72 4.45 5.04
N VAL A 22 10.95 5.76 5.06
CA VAL A 22 11.11 6.55 6.28
C VAL A 22 9.80 7.22 6.64
N ASN A 23 9.52 7.37 7.93
CA ASN A 23 8.33 8.09 8.37
C ASN A 23 8.46 9.57 8.07
N VAL A 24 7.43 10.13 7.43
CA VAL A 24 7.35 11.56 7.12
C VAL A 24 6.10 12.13 7.77
N PRO A 25 6.24 12.90 8.86
CA PRO A 25 5.14 13.62 9.46
C PRO A 25 4.48 14.56 8.44
N SER A 26 3.16 14.57 8.38
CA SER A 26 2.44 15.43 7.44
C SER A 26 1.10 15.88 8.02
N THR A 27 0.68 17.07 7.65
CA THR A 27 -0.64 17.62 7.98
C THR A 27 -1.64 17.32 6.88
N ARG A 28 -1.17 17.32 5.64
CA ARG A 28 -2.00 17.17 4.43
C ARG A 28 -1.49 16.02 3.55
N TRP A 29 -2.35 15.55 2.67
CA TRP A 29 -2.03 14.47 1.73
C TRP A 29 -1.05 14.91 0.62
N ASP A 30 -0.95 16.22 0.36
CA ASP A 30 -0.13 16.85 -0.69
C ASP A 30 1.19 17.45 -0.17
N ASP A 31 1.52 17.23 1.10
CA ASP A 31 2.78 17.70 1.72
C ASP A 31 4.03 17.05 1.08
N ILE A 32 3.86 15.90 0.43
CA ILE A 32 4.94 15.17 -0.25
C ILE A 32 4.67 15.16 -1.75
N ARG A 33 5.70 15.43 -2.54
CA ARG A 33 5.63 15.36 -4.00
C ARG A 33 5.68 13.92 -4.52
N LEU A 34 5.22 13.71 -5.77
CA LEU A 34 5.02 12.39 -6.38
C LEU A 34 6.19 11.40 -6.20
N GLY A 35 7.43 11.84 -6.42
CA GLY A 35 8.63 10.99 -6.29
C GLY A 35 8.93 10.58 -4.85
N ASP A 36 8.62 11.43 -3.89
CA ASP A 36 8.96 11.22 -2.49
C ASP A 36 8.08 10.14 -1.83
N HIS A 37 6.89 9.87 -2.40
CA HIS A 37 6.03 8.77 -1.98
C HIS A 37 6.71 7.38 -2.13
N ALA A 38 7.73 7.25 -2.98
CA ALA A 38 8.49 6.02 -3.09
C ALA A 38 9.38 5.79 -1.86
N HIS A 39 9.80 6.85 -1.18
CA HIS A 39 10.73 6.83 -0.05
C HIS A 39 10.05 7.11 1.30
N GLY A 40 8.97 7.88 1.30
CA GLY A 40 8.24 8.28 2.49
C GLY A 40 7.05 7.36 2.83
N PHE A 41 6.89 7.05 4.13
CA PHE A 41 5.64 6.56 4.70
C PHE A 41 4.94 7.73 5.37
N MET A 42 3.77 8.07 4.90
CA MET A 42 2.98 9.20 5.34
C MET A 42 1.53 8.80 5.56
N VAL A 43 0.95 9.36 6.62
CA VAL A 43 -0.49 9.34 6.86
C VAL A 43 -0.93 10.77 7.14
N ALA A 44 -1.68 11.38 6.24
CA ALA A 44 -2.09 12.78 6.35
C ALA A 44 -2.75 13.07 7.71
N GLY A 45 -2.31 14.12 8.40
CA GLY A 45 -2.72 14.46 9.77
C GLY A 45 -2.02 13.68 10.88
N ALA A 46 -1.16 12.71 10.56
CA ALA A 46 -0.35 12.00 11.55
C ALA A 46 1.04 12.67 11.67
N ILE A 47 1.16 13.60 12.58
CA ILE A 47 2.40 14.38 12.79
C ILE A 47 3.35 13.75 13.82
N ARG A 48 2.84 12.86 14.68
CA ARG A 48 3.64 12.24 15.75
C ARG A 48 4.38 11.00 15.21
N ALA A 49 5.69 10.94 15.44
CA ALA A 49 6.53 9.83 14.99
C ALA A 49 6.03 8.47 15.49
N ALA A 50 5.70 8.35 16.77
CA ALA A 50 5.21 7.10 17.36
C ALA A 50 3.89 6.61 16.73
N LEU A 51 2.98 7.51 16.33
CA LEU A 51 1.76 7.15 15.62
C LEU A 51 2.08 6.61 14.22
N LEU A 52 3.00 7.26 13.49
CA LEU A 52 3.44 6.81 12.18
C LEU A 52 4.17 5.46 12.26
N ASP A 53 4.99 5.25 13.29
CA ASP A 53 5.66 3.97 13.54
C ASP A 53 4.65 2.83 13.73
N ASP A 54 3.63 3.04 14.54
CA ASP A 54 2.58 2.04 14.76
C ASP A 54 1.82 1.72 13.47
N PHE A 55 1.43 2.72 12.68
CA PHE A 55 0.77 2.48 11.39
C PHE A 55 1.70 1.78 10.38
N ARG A 56 2.96 2.20 10.29
CA ARG A 56 3.94 1.56 9.41
C ARG A 56 4.15 0.09 9.79
N ASN A 57 4.28 -0.18 11.08
CA ASN A 57 4.43 -1.54 11.60
C ASN A 57 3.18 -2.40 11.37
N ALA A 58 1.98 -1.82 11.47
CA ALA A 58 0.73 -2.51 11.13
C ALA A 58 0.69 -2.94 9.65
N VAL A 59 1.11 -2.06 8.73
CA VAL A 59 1.22 -2.41 7.30
C VAL A 59 2.28 -3.49 7.07
N LEU A 60 3.43 -3.41 7.73
CA LEU A 60 4.48 -4.46 7.65
C LEU A 60 3.97 -5.81 8.14
N ARG A 61 3.26 -5.84 9.27
CA ARG A 61 2.64 -7.09 9.77
C ARG A 61 1.64 -7.65 8.76
N ALA A 62 0.82 -6.79 8.18
CA ALA A 62 -0.13 -7.23 7.16
C ALA A 62 0.56 -7.89 5.96
N GLN A 63 1.70 -7.36 5.51
CA GLN A 63 2.49 -7.96 4.43
C GLN A 63 3.17 -9.27 4.83
N ARG A 64 3.74 -9.33 6.04
CA ARG A 64 4.47 -10.51 6.53
C ARG A 64 3.56 -11.70 6.83
N GLU A 65 2.38 -11.43 7.35
CA GLU A 65 1.47 -12.44 7.87
C GLU A 65 0.24 -12.67 6.97
N GLY A 66 0.12 -11.92 5.87
CA GLY A 66 -1.01 -12.02 4.94
C GLY A 66 -2.32 -11.50 5.52
N ARG A 67 -2.26 -10.55 6.48
CA ARG A 67 -3.45 -10.00 7.11
C ARG A 67 -4.27 -9.18 6.13
N GLY A 68 -5.58 -9.41 6.14
CA GLY A 68 -6.51 -8.69 5.29
C GLY A 68 -6.93 -7.33 5.84
N LEU A 69 -7.73 -6.60 5.03
CA LEU A 69 -8.24 -5.27 5.42
C LEU A 69 -9.02 -5.28 6.73
N ALA A 70 -9.81 -6.34 7.00
CA ALA A 70 -10.61 -6.41 8.22
C ALA A 70 -9.75 -6.46 9.50
N GLU A 71 -8.64 -7.20 9.45
CA GLU A 71 -7.68 -7.27 10.57
C GLU A 71 -6.94 -5.96 10.73
N PHE A 72 -6.49 -5.38 9.61
CA PHE A 72 -5.86 -4.05 9.63
C PHE A 72 -6.81 -2.98 10.18
N THR A 73 -8.11 -3.02 9.86
CA THR A 73 -9.09 -2.05 10.38
C THR A 73 -9.22 -2.15 11.90
N ARG A 74 -9.23 -3.35 12.47
CA ARG A 74 -9.23 -3.52 13.94
C ARG A 74 -7.97 -2.95 14.58
N GLU A 75 -6.82 -3.20 13.96
CA GLU A 75 -5.53 -2.68 14.41
C GLU A 75 -5.46 -1.15 14.29
N PHE A 76 -5.99 -0.57 13.20
CA PHE A 76 -6.12 0.87 13.01
C PHE A 76 -6.91 1.53 14.15
N GLU A 77 -8.07 0.98 14.52
CA GLU A 77 -8.88 1.51 15.63
C GLU A 77 -8.11 1.45 16.97
N SER A 78 -7.38 0.36 17.21
CA SER A 78 -6.52 0.22 18.39
C SER A 78 -5.41 1.28 18.44
N ILE A 79 -4.74 1.54 17.32
CA ILE A 79 -3.69 2.55 17.20
C ILE A 79 -4.27 3.95 17.41
N VAL A 80 -5.42 4.27 16.81
CA VAL A 80 -6.12 5.55 16.99
C VAL A 80 -6.43 5.77 18.48
N ALA A 81 -6.99 4.78 19.15
CA ALA A 81 -7.32 4.85 20.59
C ALA A 81 -6.06 5.00 21.45
N LYS A 82 -5.02 4.19 21.21
CA LYS A 82 -3.74 4.24 21.94
C LYS A 82 -3.10 5.63 21.91
N HIS A 83 -3.15 6.28 20.77
CA HIS A 83 -2.51 7.59 20.58
C HIS A 83 -3.45 8.79 20.84
N GLY A 84 -4.73 8.56 21.06
CA GLY A 84 -5.72 9.64 21.12
C GLY A 84 -5.66 10.51 19.86
N TRP A 85 -5.53 9.89 18.68
CA TRP A 85 -5.44 10.63 17.44
C TRP A 85 -6.81 11.12 17.00
N THR A 86 -6.94 12.46 16.86
CA THR A 86 -8.19 13.15 16.56
C THR A 86 -8.00 14.20 15.46
N GLY A 87 -9.10 14.76 14.95
CA GLY A 87 -9.08 15.84 13.96
C GLY A 87 -8.80 15.38 12.52
N TRP A 88 -8.85 14.09 12.22
CA TRP A 88 -8.60 13.57 10.88
C TRP A 88 -9.89 13.34 10.08
N THR A 89 -9.78 13.39 8.77
CA THR A 89 -10.92 13.24 7.86
C THR A 89 -11.56 11.85 8.00
N GLY A 90 -12.84 11.82 8.37
CA GLY A 90 -13.63 10.60 8.53
C GLY A 90 -13.76 10.11 9.97
N GLU A 91 -13.10 10.74 10.95
CA GLU A 91 -13.15 10.35 12.37
C GLU A 91 -14.56 10.22 12.92
N GLY A 92 -15.43 11.17 12.62
CA GLY A 92 -16.77 11.31 13.22
C GLY A 92 -17.79 10.24 12.83
N SER A 93 -17.44 9.26 11.97
CA SER A 93 -18.36 8.20 11.57
C SER A 93 -17.69 6.86 11.38
N ALA A 94 -18.40 5.76 11.62
CA ALA A 94 -17.91 4.40 11.39
C ALA A 94 -17.50 4.18 9.92
N LYS A 95 -18.29 4.71 8.98
CA LYS A 95 -17.99 4.66 7.53
C LYS A 95 -16.71 5.43 7.20
N GLY A 96 -16.53 6.61 7.79
CA GLY A 96 -15.32 7.43 7.60
C GLY A 96 -14.07 6.76 8.16
N ARG A 97 -14.15 6.18 9.35
CA ARG A 97 -13.05 5.42 9.95
C ARG A 97 -12.66 4.21 9.12
N ALA A 98 -13.63 3.41 8.69
CA ALA A 98 -13.39 2.27 7.80
C ALA A 98 -12.79 2.69 6.45
N TRP A 99 -13.25 3.79 5.87
CA TRP A 99 -12.68 4.37 4.67
C TRP A 99 -11.22 4.78 4.89
N ARG A 100 -10.91 5.43 6.01
CA ARG A 100 -9.55 5.87 6.33
C ARG A 100 -8.58 4.70 6.48
N ALA A 101 -8.97 3.68 7.24
CA ALA A 101 -8.20 2.44 7.37
C ALA A 101 -7.95 1.79 6.00
N LYS A 102 -9.01 1.71 5.17
CA LYS A 102 -8.92 1.18 3.81
C LYS A 102 -7.94 1.97 2.94
N VAL A 103 -7.97 3.31 2.98
CA VAL A 103 -7.05 4.16 2.21
C VAL A 103 -5.60 3.90 2.61
N ILE A 104 -5.30 3.91 3.92
CA ILE A 104 -3.94 3.64 4.41
C ILE A 104 -3.48 2.24 3.98
N TYR A 105 -4.28 1.21 4.22
CA TYR A 105 -3.97 -0.16 3.88
C TYR A 105 -3.74 -0.34 2.37
N GLN A 106 -4.74 -0.02 1.55
CA GLN A 106 -4.71 -0.31 0.12
C GLN A 106 -3.63 0.49 -0.62
N THR A 107 -3.42 1.75 -0.28
CA THR A 107 -2.39 2.58 -0.91
C THR A 107 -1.01 1.96 -0.68
N ASN A 108 -0.69 1.60 0.55
CA ASN A 108 0.63 1.06 0.88
C ASN A 108 0.84 -0.37 0.36
N ILE A 109 -0.17 -1.24 0.47
CA ILE A 109 -0.09 -2.61 -0.07
C ILE A 109 0.08 -2.60 -1.59
N ARG A 110 -0.72 -1.80 -2.31
CA ARG A 110 -0.64 -1.73 -3.78
C ARG A 110 0.67 -1.12 -4.27
N GLN A 111 1.10 -0.02 -3.65
CA GLN A 111 2.36 0.62 -4.02
C GLN A 111 3.55 -0.33 -3.82
N SER A 112 3.65 -0.94 -2.65
CA SER A 112 4.74 -1.86 -2.36
C SER A 112 4.68 -3.13 -3.22
N TYR A 113 3.49 -3.67 -3.50
CA TYR A 113 3.32 -4.79 -4.41
C TYR A 113 3.80 -4.46 -5.83
N ASN A 114 3.39 -3.31 -6.37
CA ASN A 114 3.79 -2.88 -7.71
C ASN A 114 5.31 -2.64 -7.78
N ALA A 115 5.90 -2.04 -6.76
CA ALA A 115 7.35 -1.85 -6.67
C ALA A 115 8.10 -3.20 -6.62
N GLY A 116 7.59 -4.16 -5.86
CA GLY A 116 8.15 -5.52 -5.81
C GLY A 116 8.04 -6.23 -7.15
N ARG A 117 6.91 -6.11 -7.84
CA ARG A 117 6.74 -6.65 -9.21
C ARG A 117 7.69 -6.01 -10.20
N TYR A 118 7.84 -4.69 -10.14
CA TYR A 118 8.82 -3.97 -10.97
C TYR A 118 10.23 -4.48 -10.72
N ALA A 119 10.64 -4.61 -9.46
CA ALA A 119 11.95 -5.14 -9.11
C ALA A 119 12.21 -6.57 -9.64
N GLN A 120 11.18 -7.42 -9.70
CA GLN A 120 11.32 -8.75 -10.31
C GLN A 120 11.46 -8.69 -11.84
N LEU A 121 10.62 -7.84 -12.48
CA LEU A 121 10.58 -7.74 -13.94
C LEU A 121 11.84 -7.07 -14.54
N THR A 122 12.49 -6.21 -13.76
CA THR A 122 13.72 -5.50 -14.18
C THR A 122 15.00 -6.24 -13.83
N ARG A 123 14.95 -7.45 -13.30
CA ARG A 123 16.14 -8.28 -13.10
C ARG A 123 16.83 -8.59 -14.42
N PRO A 124 18.18 -8.52 -14.50
CA PRO A 124 18.91 -8.81 -15.76
C PRO A 124 18.51 -10.13 -16.41
N ALA A 125 18.37 -11.19 -15.63
CA ALA A 125 17.96 -12.50 -16.14
C ALA A 125 16.54 -12.48 -16.73
N MET A 126 15.63 -11.67 -16.20
CA MET A 126 14.28 -11.54 -16.73
C MET A 126 14.27 -10.70 -18.01
N LEU A 127 15.01 -9.60 -18.02
CA LEU A 127 15.13 -8.72 -19.21
C LEU A 127 15.83 -9.43 -20.37
N ALA A 128 16.75 -10.36 -20.10
CA ALA A 128 17.38 -11.17 -21.15
C ALA A 128 16.38 -12.08 -21.90
N VAL A 129 15.32 -12.52 -21.22
CA VAL A 129 14.30 -13.41 -21.79
C VAL A 129 13.05 -12.65 -22.24
N ARG A 130 12.71 -11.55 -21.54
CA ARG A 130 11.51 -10.73 -21.79
C ARG A 130 11.85 -9.24 -21.72
N PRO A 131 12.51 -8.69 -22.75
CA PRO A 131 12.97 -7.28 -22.74
C PRO A 131 11.86 -6.28 -23.00
N TRP A 132 10.74 -6.72 -23.56
CA TRP A 132 9.65 -5.84 -23.97
C TRP A 132 8.51 -5.85 -22.97
N TRP A 133 7.90 -4.69 -22.75
CA TRP A 133 6.74 -4.47 -21.91
C TRP A 133 5.60 -3.98 -22.77
N GLU A 134 4.44 -4.60 -22.62
CA GLU A 134 3.20 -4.17 -23.23
C GLU A 134 2.31 -3.49 -22.19
N TYR A 135 1.82 -2.31 -22.52
CA TYR A 135 0.80 -1.67 -21.70
C TYR A 135 -0.57 -2.23 -22.06
N ARG A 136 -1.27 -2.79 -21.07
CA ARG A 136 -2.66 -3.22 -21.21
C ARG A 136 -3.52 -2.50 -20.17
N HIS A 137 -4.49 -1.72 -20.62
CA HIS A 137 -5.53 -1.28 -19.70
C HIS A 137 -6.41 -2.49 -19.31
N GLY A 138 -6.80 -2.59 -18.04
CA GLY A 138 -7.59 -3.71 -17.56
C GLY A 138 -9.00 -3.73 -18.20
N GLU A 139 -9.28 -4.72 -19.01
CA GLU A 139 -10.59 -4.93 -19.64
C GLU A 139 -11.64 -5.39 -18.62
N ARG A 140 -11.23 -5.91 -17.49
CA ARG A 140 -12.11 -6.46 -16.44
C ARG A 140 -12.04 -5.64 -15.16
N GLY A 141 -12.99 -4.74 -14.97
CA GLY A 141 -13.46 -4.38 -13.62
C GLY A 141 -12.98 -3.08 -13.01
N TYR A 142 -12.01 -2.33 -13.56
CA TYR A 142 -11.52 -1.11 -12.90
C TYR A 142 -11.96 0.21 -13.53
N SER A 143 -12.30 0.24 -14.80
CA SER A 143 -12.96 1.38 -15.43
C SER A 143 -13.72 0.91 -16.66
N ARG A 144 -15.03 1.08 -16.66
CA ARG A 144 -15.85 0.86 -17.88
C ARG A 144 -15.52 1.90 -18.96
N ASN A 145 -14.93 3.04 -18.57
CA ASN A 145 -14.48 4.11 -19.46
C ASN A 145 -13.05 4.50 -19.11
N PRO A 146 -12.03 3.80 -19.64
CA PRO A 146 -10.64 4.23 -19.47
C PRO A 146 -10.43 5.60 -20.11
N ARG A 147 -9.56 6.42 -19.49
CA ARG A 147 -9.21 7.74 -20.06
C ARG A 147 -8.67 7.55 -21.49
N PRO A 148 -8.97 8.46 -22.44
CA PRO A 148 -8.52 8.35 -23.83
C PRO A 148 -7.01 8.08 -23.97
N ILE A 149 -6.19 8.74 -23.16
CA ILE A 149 -4.73 8.52 -23.13
C ILE A 149 -4.35 7.08 -22.73
N HIS A 150 -5.12 6.42 -21.87
CA HIS A 150 -4.87 5.03 -21.51
C HIS A 150 -5.29 4.07 -22.63
N GLN A 151 -6.30 4.46 -23.42
CA GLN A 151 -6.73 3.69 -24.59
C GLN A 151 -5.68 3.76 -25.70
N SER A 152 -5.08 4.95 -25.91
CA SER A 152 -4.05 5.14 -26.94
C SER A 152 -2.74 4.40 -26.66
N TRP A 153 -2.51 3.96 -25.41
CA TRP A 153 -1.34 3.17 -25.02
C TRP A 153 -1.58 1.65 -25.05
N HIS A 154 -2.82 1.23 -25.37
CA HIS A 154 -3.16 -0.18 -25.44
C HIS A 154 -2.71 -0.78 -26.76
N GLY A 155 -1.85 -1.81 -26.70
CA GLY A 155 -1.34 -2.48 -27.91
C GLY A 155 0.06 -2.98 -27.75
#